data_05a06a4ecb34cca4da9cc8b1dcad2822
#
_entry.id   05a06a4ecb34cca4da9cc8b1dcad2822
#
_cell.length_a   1.000
_cell.length_b   1.000
_cell.length_c   1.000
_cell.angle_alpha   90.00
_cell.angle_beta   90.00
_cell.angle_gamma   90.00
#
_symmetry.space_group_name_H-M   'P 1'
#
loop_
_entity.id
_entity.type
_entity.pdbx_description
1 polymer ?
#
loop_
_entity_poly.entity_id
_entity_poly.type
_entity_poly.pdbx_seq_one_letter_code
_entity_poly.pdbx_strand_id
1 'polypeptide(L)'
;MKDDKSKSELNFQKLTQSDKDLVSKLVKGGFSRREVLKLSMATGVSLIAAEQLLTDGKAVMAATPKKGGSLRMASNLHGPDDQLDPTLCTSTIDYTRGRATYNSLVQHANDLTPQPELAESFEPNANATEWTFKIRNGVTFHDGKKLTADDVVYTMKRHQGEASTSVIKSVLASVKEWKKSGPMEVKAVLESPNADLPTLLGLFQTKIVQEGTTGEGIGTGPYVMDSFQPGVKSVHSRNKNYWREGANLDAIEITAITDPVARVNALISGDMQMVTQIEPNAFRQVESADGVTLLSTPAALQLGICILKNTAPGNNDDFVKGMQYIQDRERIVKRVLKGKGSLGNDTPISAAHGKDFCSELPQRQYDPDKAKFHFKKSGVSSAQLFVAPVTGGIEDVCLTAQANCAKIGFDLQLKKVPTDGYWGAVWMKEPLNVVTWNMRPTANSQLGIQFGPGAAWNDTFWNNERMGELLSLSLAETDPAKRHALYCEMQTLVHNGSGMVIPAFSNINDGIANNVMGMPTVPLGQLGGCEWPEFVWLA
;
A
#
# COMPACT_ATOMS: atom_id res chain seq x y z
N MET A 1 -52.38 24.18 2.60
CA MET A 1 -52.36 23.38 3.83
C MET A 1 -51.08 22.54 3.79
N LYS A 2 -50.20 23.01 4.59
CA LYS A 2 -48.97 22.51 5.20
C LYS A 2 -48.39 21.19 4.70
N ASP A 3 -47.24 21.36 4.05
CA ASP A 3 -46.16 20.42 3.90
C ASP A 3 -45.72 19.85 5.25
N ASP A 4 -45.50 18.54 5.31
CA ASP A 4 -44.73 17.93 6.36
C ASP A 4 -43.67 17.01 5.71
N LYS A 5 -42.50 17.61 5.44
CA LYS A 5 -41.27 16.90 5.12
C LYS A 5 -40.55 16.57 6.43
N SER A 6 -40.90 15.45 7.05
CA SER A 6 -40.08 14.91 8.13
C SER A 6 -38.81 14.31 7.53
N LYS A 7 -37.72 15.04 7.61
CA LYS A 7 -36.34 14.53 7.50
C LYS A 7 -36.12 13.48 8.60
N SER A 8 -35.97 12.22 8.22
CA SER A 8 -35.41 11.22 9.10
C SER A 8 -33.91 11.51 9.28
N GLU A 9 -33.59 12.35 10.24
CA GLU A 9 -32.24 12.40 10.81
C GLU A 9 -32.02 11.06 11.52
N LEU A 10 -31.14 10.24 10.97
CA LEU A 10 -30.60 9.07 11.65
C LEU A 10 -29.83 9.58 12.88
N ASN A 11 -30.50 9.60 14.01
CA ASN A 11 -29.89 9.84 15.31
C ASN A 11 -28.93 8.68 15.57
N PHE A 12 -27.63 8.91 15.38
CA PHE A 12 -26.58 8.05 15.85
C PHE A 12 -26.63 8.04 17.39
N GLN A 13 -27.34 7.09 17.97
CA GLN A 13 -27.30 6.86 19.40
C GLN A 13 -25.86 6.57 19.79
N LYS A 14 -25.25 7.48 20.55
CA LYS A 14 -23.92 7.24 21.15
C LYS A 14 -24.05 5.98 22.00
N LEU A 15 -23.24 4.97 21.70
CA LEU A 15 -23.11 3.75 22.49
C LEU A 15 -22.90 4.09 23.96
N THR A 16 -23.76 3.57 24.82
CA THR A 16 -23.65 3.77 26.28
C THR A 16 -22.53 2.88 26.84
N GLN A 17 -22.01 3.22 28.01
CA GLN A 17 -21.05 2.36 28.71
C GLN A 17 -21.65 0.98 28.99
N SER A 18 -22.94 0.91 29.28
CA SER A 18 -23.69 -0.35 29.48
C SER A 18 -23.68 -1.25 28.24
N ASP A 19 -23.79 -0.67 27.03
CA ASP A 19 -23.75 -1.45 25.77
C ASP A 19 -22.36 -2.06 25.55
N LYS A 20 -21.31 -1.30 25.83
CA LYS A 20 -19.91 -1.76 25.77
C LYS A 20 -19.62 -2.88 26.76
N ASP A 21 -20.12 -2.76 27.99
CA ASP A 21 -19.97 -3.77 29.05
C ASP A 21 -20.71 -5.06 28.72
N LEU A 22 -21.91 -4.96 28.12
CA LEU A 22 -22.70 -6.11 27.68
C LEU A 22 -21.96 -6.90 26.59
N VAL A 23 -21.54 -6.24 25.52
CA VAL A 23 -20.80 -6.90 24.42
C VAL A 23 -19.49 -7.50 24.94
N SER A 24 -18.77 -6.79 25.80
CA SER A 24 -17.55 -7.29 26.43
C SER A 24 -17.79 -8.56 27.25
N LYS A 25 -18.89 -8.64 28.03
CA LYS A 25 -19.28 -9.83 28.79
C LYS A 25 -19.62 -11.01 27.88
N LEU A 26 -20.36 -10.78 26.80
CA LEU A 26 -20.74 -11.83 25.85
C LEU A 26 -19.50 -12.39 25.13
N VAL A 27 -18.59 -11.53 24.71
CA VAL A 27 -17.35 -11.94 24.07
C VAL A 27 -16.44 -12.72 25.03
N LYS A 28 -16.29 -12.25 26.28
CA LYS A 28 -15.55 -12.97 27.33
C LYS A 28 -16.18 -14.32 27.70
N GLY A 29 -17.49 -14.45 27.52
CA GLY A 29 -18.24 -15.69 27.71
C GLY A 29 -18.07 -16.74 26.61
N GLY A 30 -17.23 -16.47 25.59
CA GLY A 30 -16.95 -17.42 24.50
C GLY A 30 -18.04 -17.52 23.42
N PHE A 31 -18.99 -16.59 23.38
CA PHE A 31 -20.04 -16.57 22.36
C PHE A 31 -19.47 -16.23 20.98
N SER A 32 -19.94 -16.92 19.95
CA SER A 32 -19.59 -16.61 18.56
C SER A 32 -20.10 -15.23 18.13
N ARG A 33 -19.47 -14.61 17.09
CA ARG A 33 -19.91 -13.32 16.53
C ARG A 33 -21.42 -13.27 16.24
N ARG A 34 -21.97 -14.37 15.69
CA ARG A 34 -23.39 -14.48 15.35
C ARG A 34 -24.29 -14.50 16.59
N GLU A 35 -23.85 -15.14 17.65
CA GLU A 35 -24.59 -15.20 18.93
C GLU A 35 -24.53 -13.86 19.66
N VAL A 36 -23.37 -13.19 19.67
CA VAL A 36 -23.21 -11.85 20.24
C VAL A 36 -24.12 -10.85 19.52
N LEU A 37 -24.16 -10.87 18.17
CA LEU A 37 -25.07 -10.02 17.40
C LEU A 37 -26.54 -10.28 17.71
N LYS A 38 -26.96 -11.55 17.80
CA LYS A 38 -28.34 -11.92 18.13
C LYS A 38 -28.73 -11.47 19.54
N LEU A 39 -27.87 -11.69 20.52
CA LEU A 39 -28.13 -11.33 21.92
C LEU A 39 -28.12 -9.81 22.12
N SER A 40 -27.21 -9.10 21.46
CA SER A 40 -27.16 -7.63 21.50
C SER A 40 -28.43 -7.01 20.90
N MET A 41 -28.94 -7.53 19.78
CA MET A 41 -30.23 -7.10 19.22
C MET A 41 -31.40 -7.39 20.15
N ALA A 42 -31.41 -8.53 20.82
CA ALA A 42 -32.46 -8.90 21.79
C ALA A 42 -32.48 -7.97 23.02
N THR A 43 -31.38 -7.28 23.31
CA THR A 43 -31.25 -6.30 24.40
C THR A 43 -31.40 -4.85 23.94
N GLY A 44 -31.78 -4.62 22.68
CA GLY A 44 -32.06 -3.28 22.13
C GLY A 44 -30.84 -2.56 21.52
N VAL A 45 -29.69 -3.22 21.42
CA VAL A 45 -28.53 -2.68 20.72
C VAL A 45 -28.70 -2.86 19.20
N SER A 46 -28.57 -1.79 18.42
CA SER A 46 -28.70 -1.88 16.96
C SER A 46 -27.62 -2.78 16.33
N LEU A 47 -27.95 -3.42 15.19
CA LEU A 47 -27.00 -4.31 14.49
C LEU A 47 -25.69 -3.60 14.15
N ILE A 48 -25.77 -2.33 13.71
CA ILE A 48 -24.61 -1.49 13.37
C ILE A 48 -23.77 -1.20 14.62
N ALA A 49 -24.43 -0.87 15.74
CA ALA A 49 -23.75 -0.63 17.01
C ALA A 49 -23.11 -1.90 17.57
N ALA A 50 -23.78 -3.05 17.46
CA ALA A 50 -23.24 -4.34 17.88
C ALA A 50 -22.06 -4.79 16.98
N GLU A 51 -22.10 -4.52 15.67
CA GLU A 51 -20.98 -4.77 14.75
C GLU A 51 -19.78 -3.86 15.04
N GLN A 52 -20.01 -2.59 15.34
CA GLN A 52 -18.96 -1.65 15.71
C GLN A 52 -18.33 -2.04 17.06
N LEU A 53 -19.13 -2.43 18.03
CA LEU A 53 -18.63 -2.96 19.33
C LEU A 53 -17.88 -4.29 19.18
N LEU A 54 -18.23 -5.13 18.20
CA LEU A 54 -17.50 -6.36 17.91
C LEU A 54 -16.18 -6.09 17.16
N THR A 55 -16.12 -5.03 16.34
CA THR A 55 -14.88 -4.54 15.72
C THR A 55 -14.00 -3.84 16.75
N ASP A 56 -14.58 -2.98 17.56
CA ASP A 56 -13.90 -2.32 18.70
C ASP A 56 -13.55 -3.33 19.80
N GLY A 57 -14.42 -4.32 20.04
CA GLY A 57 -14.19 -5.42 20.99
C GLY A 57 -13.10 -6.41 20.54
N LYS A 58 -12.90 -6.59 19.22
CA LYS A 58 -11.70 -7.28 18.72
C LYS A 58 -10.43 -6.45 18.98
N ALA A 59 -10.52 -5.13 18.96
CA ALA A 59 -9.42 -4.25 19.36
C ALA A 59 -9.21 -4.24 20.90
N VAL A 60 -10.30 -4.43 21.68
CA VAL A 60 -10.24 -4.53 23.17
C VAL A 60 -9.87 -5.95 23.64
N MET A 61 -10.11 -6.96 22.82
CA MET A 61 -9.53 -8.30 22.96
C MET A 61 -8.27 -8.47 22.09
N ALA A 62 -7.52 -7.41 21.86
CA ALA A 62 -6.09 -7.56 21.59
C ALA A 62 -5.53 -8.28 22.83
N ALA A 63 -5.54 -9.60 22.78
CA ALA A 63 -4.95 -10.41 23.83
C ALA A 63 -3.57 -9.83 24.08
N THR A 64 -3.24 -9.60 25.34
CA THR A 64 -1.94 -9.04 25.74
C THR A 64 -0.85 -9.79 24.98
N PRO A 65 0.03 -9.13 24.23
CA PRO A 65 1.06 -9.80 23.46
C PRO A 65 1.84 -10.76 24.33
N LYS A 66 1.91 -12.02 23.92
CA LYS A 66 2.73 -13.03 24.60
C LYS A 66 4.17 -12.91 24.13
N LYS A 67 5.10 -13.02 25.08
CA LYS A 67 6.53 -13.11 24.75
C LYS A 67 6.90 -14.57 24.54
N GLY A 68 7.70 -14.85 23.53
CA GLY A 68 8.26 -16.18 23.26
C GLY A 68 7.86 -16.77 21.92
N GLY A 69 8.45 -17.92 21.61
CA GLY A 69 8.24 -18.64 20.37
C GLY A 69 9.06 -18.13 19.19
N SER A 70 9.09 -18.94 18.14
CA SER A 70 9.81 -18.62 16.90
C SER A 70 8.85 -18.65 15.71
N LEU A 71 9.03 -17.74 14.75
CA LEU A 71 8.19 -17.62 13.58
C LEU A 71 9.03 -17.76 12.31
N ARG A 72 8.55 -18.56 11.36
CA ARG A 72 9.15 -18.71 10.02
C ARG A 72 8.25 -18.07 8.98
N MET A 73 8.83 -17.22 8.15
CA MET A 73 8.15 -16.50 7.08
C MET A 73 8.80 -16.81 5.74
N ALA A 74 8.00 -17.04 4.70
CA ALA A 74 8.50 -17.17 3.34
C ALA A 74 7.98 -16.06 2.43
N SER A 75 8.91 -15.35 1.79
CA SER A 75 8.64 -14.42 0.69
C SER A 75 8.50 -15.17 -0.64
N ASN A 76 7.89 -14.50 -1.62
CA ASN A 76 7.79 -14.99 -3.00
C ASN A 76 9.04 -14.71 -3.85
N LEU A 77 9.93 -13.84 -3.39
CA LEU A 77 11.13 -13.43 -4.11
C LEU A 77 12.36 -13.48 -3.20
N HIS A 78 13.46 -13.91 -3.76
CA HIS A 78 14.83 -13.77 -3.23
C HIS A 78 15.82 -13.83 -4.39
N GLY A 79 17.08 -13.49 -4.12
CA GLY A 79 18.14 -13.63 -5.11
C GLY A 79 19.53 -13.40 -4.52
N PRO A 80 20.59 -13.61 -5.31
CA PRO A 80 21.97 -13.32 -4.88
C PRO A 80 22.18 -11.83 -4.57
N ASP A 81 21.28 -10.98 -5.08
CA ASP A 81 21.30 -9.52 -4.88
C ASP A 81 20.47 -9.06 -3.65
N ASP A 82 20.05 -10.00 -2.79
CA ASP A 82 19.39 -9.66 -1.52
C ASP A 82 20.26 -8.70 -0.70
N GLN A 83 19.66 -7.65 -0.14
CA GLN A 83 20.37 -6.52 0.45
C GLN A 83 20.19 -6.41 1.96
N LEU A 84 21.25 -5.95 2.64
CA LEU A 84 21.19 -5.44 4.02
C LEU A 84 21.33 -3.93 4.08
N ASP A 85 21.87 -3.30 3.02
CA ASP A 85 21.88 -1.85 2.88
C ASP A 85 20.47 -1.34 2.58
N PRO A 86 19.81 -0.61 3.50
CA PRO A 86 18.45 -0.16 3.28
C PRO A 86 18.28 0.68 2.02
N THR A 87 19.29 1.48 1.65
CA THR A 87 19.21 2.39 0.49
C THR A 87 19.07 1.66 -0.85
N LEU A 88 19.43 0.38 -0.91
CA LEU A 88 19.41 -0.46 -2.11
C LEU A 88 18.25 -1.47 -2.14
N CYS A 89 17.49 -1.60 -1.05
CA CYS A 89 16.41 -2.58 -0.94
C CYS A 89 15.28 -2.33 -1.95
N THR A 90 14.87 -3.37 -2.68
CA THR A 90 13.81 -3.31 -3.70
C THR A 90 12.76 -4.41 -3.57
N SER A 91 12.98 -5.42 -2.72
CA SER A 91 12.13 -6.60 -2.58
C SER A 91 11.48 -6.70 -1.21
N THR A 92 10.33 -7.40 -1.12
CA THR A 92 9.61 -7.64 0.14
C THR A 92 10.48 -8.33 1.20
N ILE A 93 11.35 -9.25 0.79
CA ILE A 93 12.22 -9.97 1.73
C ILE A 93 13.24 -9.03 2.38
N ASP A 94 13.81 -8.10 1.60
CA ASP A 94 14.75 -7.09 2.11
C ASP A 94 14.02 -6.07 3.00
N TYR A 95 12.81 -5.64 2.61
CA TYR A 95 11.98 -4.75 3.43
C TYR A 95 11.67 -5.38 4.80
N THR A 96 11.34 -6.68 4.80
CA THR A 96 11.06 -7.42 6.04
C THR A 96 12.30 -7.51 6.93
N ARG A 97 13.46 -7.83 6.37
CA ARG A 97 14.76 -7.81 7.08
C ARG A 97 15.06 -6.42 7.62
N GLY A 98 14.82 -5.40 6.78
CA GLY A 98 15.01 -4.00 7.18
C GLY A 98 14.13 -3.61 8.37
N ARG A 99 12.85 -4.02 8.40
CA ARG A 99 11.95 -3.77 9.54
C ARG A 99 12.30 -4.56 10.78
N ALA A 100 12.85 -5.77 10.64
CA ALA A 100 13.33 -6.55 11.77
C ALA A 100 14.58 -5.92 12.41
N THR A 101 15.48 -5.38 11.61
CA THR A 101 16.84 -4.98 12.03
C THR A 101 16.97 -3.49 12.34
N TYR A 102 16.24 -2.63 11.63
CA TYR A 102 16.41 -1.17 11.70
C TYR A 102 15.08 -0.47 12.04
N ASN A 103 15.17 0.80 12.45
CA ASN A 103 14.05 1.72 12.52
C ASN A 103 14.27 2.92 11.59
N SER A 104 13.20 3.63 11.24
CA SER A 104 13.21 4.90 10.53
C SER A 104 13.02 6.07 11.50
N LEU A 105 13.06 7.30 11.02
CA LEU A 105 12.63 8.46 11.81
C LEU A 105 11.12 8.42 12.08
N VAL A 106 10.38 7.95 11.08
CA VAL A 106 8.91 7.94 11.04
C VAL A 106 8.44 6.56 10.61
N GLN A 107 7.31 6.13 11.12
CA GLN A 107 6.61 4.88 10.77
C GLN A 107 5.22 5.21 10.20
N HIS A 108 4.63 4.32 9.40
CA HIS A 108 3.27 4.48 8.92
C HIS A 108 2.26 3.83 9.86
N ALA A 109 1.18 4.54 10.17
CA ALA A 109 -0.03 3.92 10.69
C ALA A 109 -0.76 3.13 9.58
N ASN A 110 -1.78 2.36 9.93
CA ASN A 110 -2.56 1.57 8.95
C ASN A 110 -3.23 2.41 7.86
N ASP A 111 -3.48 3.68 8.11
CA ASP A 111 -4.05 4.67 7.18
C ASP A 111 -2.99 5.55 6.50
N LEU A 112 -1.71 5.17 6.60
CA LEU A 112 -0.54 5.88 6.10
C LEU A 112 -0.23 7.22 6.79
N THR A 113 -0.93 7.57 7.87
CA THR A 113 -0.57 8.73 8.68
C THR A 113 0.82 8.53 9.27
N PRO A 114 1.76 9.49 9.08
CA PRO A 114 3.10 9.38 9.65
C PRO A 114 3.04 9.42 11.18
N GLN A 115 3.75 8.48 11.81
CA GLN A 115 3.84 8.33 13.27
C GLN A 115 5.28 8.45 13.73
N PRO A 116 5.54 9.04 14.92
CA PRO A 116 6.87 9.06 15.51
C PRO A 116 7.47 7.66 15.67
N GLU A 117 8.74 7.49 15.23
CA GLU A 117 9.54 6.29 15.47
C GLU A 117 10.84 6.68 16.19
N LEU A 118 12.00 6.75 15.52
CA LEU A 118 13.23 7.28 16.13
C LEU A 118 13.18 8.80 16.33
N ALA A 119 12.40 9.54 15.54
CA ALA A 119 12.00 10.88 15.88
C ALA A 119 10.85 10.83 16.89
N GLU A 120 10.98 11.46 18.04
CA GLU A 120 9.88 11.60 19.03
C GLU A 120 8.85 12.65 18.60
N SER A 121 9.27 13.64 17.79
CA SER A 121 8.40 14.60 17.11
C SER A 121 9.03 15.09 15.82
N PHE A 122 8.19 15.61 14.92
CA PHE A 122 8.59 16.24 13.68
C PHE A 122 7.61 17.37 13.35
N GLU A 123 8.14 18.54 13.01
CA GLU A 123 7.35 19.74 12.80
C GLU A 123 7.88 20.53 11.59
N PRO A 124 7.00 21.02 10.69
CA PRO A 124 7.40 21.91 9.61
C PRO A 124 7.50 23.36 10.12
N ASN A 125 8.25 24.19 9.36
CA ASN A 125 8.03 25.63 9.41
C ASN A 125 6.70 26.00 8.69
N ALA A 126 6.29 27.26 8.74
CA ALA A 126 4.98 27.71 8.26
C ALA A 126 4.66 27.38 6.79
N ASN A 127 5.66 27.17 5.95
CA ASN A 127 5.51 26.89 4.52
C ASN A 127 6.09 25.53 4.08
N ALA A 128 6.34 24.62 5.01
CA ALA A 128 6.88 23.29 4.79
C ALA A 128 8.19 23.23 3.96
N THR A 129 9.03 24.27 4.06
CA THR A 129 10.37 24.34 3.45
C THR A 129 11.49 23.94 4.40
N GLU A 130 11.19 23.76 5.68
CA GLU A 130 12.09 23.22 6.69
C GLU A 130 11.30 22.31 7.63
N TRP A 131 11.86 21.15 7.93
CA TRP A 131 11.32 20.21 8.92
C TRP A 131 12.34 20.00 10.03
N THR A 132 11.89 20.07 11.29
CA THR A 132 12.68 19.78 12.47
C THR A 132 12.28 18.44 13.05
N PHE A 133 13.24 17.53 13.24
CA PHE A 133 13.07 16.21 13.83
C PHE A 133 13.81 16.14 15.16
N LYS A 134 13.09 15.91 16.26
CA LYS A 134 13.70 15.64 17.57
C LYS A 134 13.95 14.15 17.70
N ILE A 135 15.20 13.76 17.86
CA ILE A 135 15.61 12.36 17.92
C ILE A 135 15.46 11.84 19.35
N ARG A 136 14.94 10.64 19.48
CA ARG A 136 14.69 9.97 20.75
C ARG A 136 15.98 9.68 21.49
N ASN A 137 16.03 10.07 22.77
CA ASN A 137 17.16 9.78 23.64
C ASN A 137 17.16 8.32 24.13
N GLY A 138 18.35 7.78 24.40
CA GLY A 138 18.52 6.48 25.05
C GLY A 138 18.40 5.27 24.09
N VAL A 139 18.17 5.48 22.81
CA VAL A 139 18.20 4.39 21.81
C VAL A 139 19.62 3.95 21.56
N THR A 140 19.84 2.63 21.48
CA THR A 140 21.13 2.02 21.13
C THR A 140 21.00 1.12 19.91
N PHE A 141 22.05 1.08 19.12
CA PHE A 141 22.22 0.04 18.09
C PHE A 141 22.47 -1.33 18.74
N HIS A 142 22.39 -2.39 17.96
CA HIS A 142 22.54 -3.77 18.44
C HIS A 142 23.92 -4.05 19.05
N ASP A 143 24.94 -3.31 18.65
CA ASP A 143 26.31 -3.36 19.20
C ASP A 143 26.51 -2.53 20.48
N GLY A 144 25.45 -1.82 20.95
CA GLY A 144 25.48 -0.99 22.14
C GLY A 144 25.89 0.47 21.91
N LYS A 145 26.29 0.87 20.71
CA LYS A 145 26.55 2.27 20.35
C LYS A 145 25.25 3.08 20.46
N LYS A 146 25.30 4.29 21.02
CA LYS A 146 24.15 5.18 21.14
C LYS A 146 23.80 5.80 19.78
N LEU A 147 22.51 5.85 19.48
CA LEU A 147 22.00 6.65 18.37
C LEU A 147 22.23 8.14 18.60
N THR A 148 22.68 8.84 17.58
CA THR A 148 22.94 10.29 17.61
C THR A 148 22.32 11.00 16.39
N ALA A 149 22.29 12.33 16.42
CA ALA A 149 21.89 13.12 15.26
C ALA A 149 22.85 12.96 14.07
N ASP A 150 24.11 12.61 14.32
CA ASP A 150 25.10 12.40 13.26
C ASP A 150 24.79 11.14 12.44
N ASP A 151 24.34 10.04 13.08
CA ASP A 151 23.87 8.82 12.40
C ASP A 151 22.68 9.12 11.45
N VAL A 152 21.76 9.97 11.90
CA VAL A 152 20.60 10.40 11.10
C VAL A 152 21.06 11.22 9.89
N VAL A 153 21.88 12.25 10.11
CA VAL A 153 22.38 13.12 9.03
C VAL A 153 23.20 12.30 8.03
N TYR A 154 24.05 11.40 8.51
CA TYR A 154 24.82 10.50 7.66
C TYR A 154 23.89 9.63 6.79
N THR A 155 22.93 8.96 7.41
CA THR A 155 21.98 8.08 6.69
C THR A 155 21.23 8.85 5.61
N MET A 156 20.66 10.00 5.96
CA MET A 156 19.87 10.79 5.01
C MET A 156 20.71 11.35 3.85
N LYS A 157 21.98 11.72 4.09
CA LYS A 157 22.90 12.14 3.04
C LYS A 157 23.23 11.02 2.03
N ARG A 158 23.13 9.76 2.41
CA ARG A 158 23.33 8.63 1.48
C ARG A 158 22.28 8.58 0.37
N HIS A 159 21.12 9.24 0.55
CA HIS A 159 20.09 9.39 -0.48
C HIS A 159 20.33 10.58 -1.41
N GLN A 160 21.35 11.39 -1.19
CA GLN A 160 21.60 12.65 -1.88
C GLN A 160 22.88 12.64 -2.72
N GLY A 161 23.03 13.64 -3.59
CA GLY A 161 24.21 13.85 -4.42
C GLY A 161 24.27 12.93 -5.65
N GLU A 162 25.10 13.29 -6.63
CA GLU A 162 25.20 12.56 -7.91
C GLU A 162 25.69 11.12 -7.74
N ALA A 163 26.61 10.90 -6.81
CA ALA A 163 27.19 9.58 -6.51
C ALA A 163 26.25 8.64 -5.73
N SER A 164 25.09 9.10 -5.29
CA SER A 164 24.15 8.25 -4.55
C SER A 164 23.55 7.16 -5.43
N THR A 165 23.66 5.91 -4.97
CA THR A 165 23.03 4.72 -5.58
C THR A 165 21.67 4.40 -4.98
N SER A 166 21.14 5.24 -4.08
CA SER A 166 19.85 5.03 -3.43
C SER A 166 18.72 4.90 -4.45
N VAL A 167 17.95 3.83 -4.33
CA VAL A 167 16.80 3.55 -5.21
C VAL A 167 15.65 4.54 -5.05
N ILE A 168 15.64 5.32 -3.95
CA ILE A 168 14.66 6.38 -3.69
C ILE A 168 15.26 7.80 -3.76
N LYS A 169 16.42 7.96 -4.38
CA LYS A 169 17.09 9.27 -4.54
C LYS A 169 16.13 10.34 -5.10
N SER A 170 15.37 10.02 -6.13
CA SER A 170 14.39 10.94 -6.74
C SER A 170 13.23 11.29 -5.81
N VAL A 171 12.83 10.37 -4.91
CA VAL A 171 11.73 10.60 -3.96
C VAL A 171 12.09 11.66 -2.91
N LEU A 172 13.37 11.71 -2.52
CA LEU A 172 13.90 12.64 -1.52
C LEU A 172 14.63 13.85 -2.17
N ALA A 173 14.52 14.03 -3.47
CA ALA A 173 15.24 15.07 -4.22
C ALA A 173 14.87 16.51 -3.80
N SER A 174 13.69 16.73 -3.20
CA SER A 174 13.28 18.03 -2.68
C SER A 174 14.10 18.48 -1.46
N VAL A 175 14.79 17.56 -0.77
CA VAL A 175 15.62 17.89 0.38
C VAL A 175 16.99 18.36 -0.08
N LYS A 176 17.27 19.64 0.09
CA LYS A 176 18.54 20.27 -0.26
C LYS A 176 19.65 19.89 0.72
N GLU A 177 19.34 19.89 2.00
CA GLU A 177 20.32 19.71 3.05
C GLU A 177 19.72 19.02 4.28
N TRP A 178 20.46 18.05 4.82
CA TRP A 178 20.27 17.50 6.16
C TRP A 178 21.36 18.03 7.08
N LYS A 179 20.98 18.69 8.17
CA LYS A 179 21.92 19.28 9.11
C LYS A 179 21.54 19.00 10.55
N LYS A 180 22.56 18.81 11.38
CA LYS A 180 22.42 18.77 12.83
C LYS A 180 22.09 20.17 13.36
N SER A 181 21.05 20.32 14.14
CA SER A 181 20.65 21.57 14.79
C SER A 181 20.77 21.53 16.31
N GLY A 182 20.98 20.33 16.86
CA GLY A 182 21.23 20.08 18.28
C GLY A 182 21.83 18.70 18.51
N PRO A 183 22.18 18.32 19.75
CA PRO A 183 22.74 17.01 20.07
C PRO A 183 21.84 15.85 19.63
N MET A 184 20.51 16.01 19.75
CA MET A 184 19.48 15.07 19.35
C MET A 184 18.41 15.76 18.51
N GLU A 185 18.82 16.64 17.58
CA GLU A 185 17.91 17.36 16.70
C GLU A 185 18.54 17.51 15.31
N VAL A 186 17.73 17.20 14.29
CA VAL A 186 18.10 17.28 12.88
C VAL A 186 17.08 18.11 12.11
N LYS A 187 17.56 18.91 11.17
CA LYS A 187 16.74 19.67 10.24
C LYS A 187 16.93 19.18 8.81
N ALA A 188 15.81 19.04 8.11
CA ALA A 188 15.76 18.93 6.67
C ALA A 188 15.40 20.27 6.06
N VAL A 189 16.29 20.84 5.26
CA VAL A 189 16.05 22.08 4.49
C VAL A 189 15.71 21.68 3.06
N LEU A 190 14.60 22.18 2.55
CA LEU A 190 14.05 21.80 1.25
C LEU A 190 14.26 22.91 0.22
N GLU A 191 14.39 22.54 -1.04
CA GLU A 191 14.44 23.48 -2.18
C GLU A 191 13.05 24.06 -2.50
N SER A 192 12.01 23.28 -2.23
CA SER A 192 10.59 23.65 -2.42
C SER A 192 9.76 23.06 -1.28
N PRO A 193 8.57 23.62 -0.99
CA PRO A 193 7.68 23.08 0.03
C PRO A 193 7.40 21.60 -0.16
N ASN A 194 7.42 20.81 0.92
CA ASN A 194 7.03 19.41 0.88
C ASN A 194 6.41 18.94 2.21
N ALA A 195 5.08 19.02 2.28
CA ALA A 195 4.30 18.55 3.43
C ALA A 195 4.24 17.01 3.55
N ASP A 196 4.65 16.27 2.51
CA ASP A 196 4.70 14.80 2.51
C ASP A 196 6.00 14.24 3.10
N LEU A 197 7.01 15.07 3.37
CA LEU A 197 8.32 14.58 3.80
C LEU A 197 8.25 13.56 4.95
N PRO A 198 7.47 13.78 6.05
CA PRO A 198 7.38 12.78 7.11
C PRO A 198 6.84 11.44 6.62
N THR A 199 5.84 11.42 5.74
CA THR A 199 5.29 10.19 5.16
C THR A 199 6.34 9.47 4.30
N LEU A 200 7.14 10.20 3.52
CA LEU A 200 8.22 9.63 2.71
C LEU A 200 9.36 9.07 3.57
N LEU A 201 9.58 9.61 4.77
CA LEU A 201 10.57 9.08 5.72
C LEU A 201 10.13 7.79 6.44
N GLY A 202 8.93 7.30 6.20
CA GLY A 202 8.45 5.98 6.62
C GLY A 202 8.73 4.87 5.58
N LEU A 203 9.29 5.18 4.42
CA LEU A 203 9.61 4.20 3.39
C LEU A 203 10.64 3.17 3.87
N PHE A 204 10.67 2.02 3.22
CA PHE A 204 11.54 0.89 3.57
C PHE A 204 13.02 1.23 3.52
N GLN A 205 13.41 2.16 2.64
CA GLN A 205 14.79 2.52 2.37
C GLN A 205 15.34 3.58 3.35
N THR A 206 14.49 4.25 4.12
CA THR A 206 14.90 5.35 5.03
C THR A 206 15.32 4.88 6.42
N LYS A 207 15.75 3.64 6.54
CA LYS A 207 16.21 3.05 7.80
C LYS A 207 17.53 3.67 8.25
N ILE A 208 17.59 4.04 9.53
CA ILE A 208 18.77 4.68 10.11
C ILE A 208 19.85 3.64 10.38
N VAL A 209 21.04 3.92 9.86
CA VAL A 209 22.27 3.11 10.07
C VAL A 209 23.30 3.94 10.83
N GLN A 210 24.32 3.28 11.39
CA GLN A 210 25.42 3.98 12.06
C GLN A 210 26.24 4.80 11.06
N GLU A 211 26.71 5.96 11.51
CA GLU A 211 27.65 6.77 10.73
C GLU A 211 28.88 5.95 10.32
N GLY A 212 29.22 6.03 9.03
CA GLY A 212 30.37 5.34 8.42
C GLY A 212 30.09 3.90 8.00
N THR A 213 28.82 3.39 8.12
CA THR A 213 28.46 2.02 7.71
C THR A 213 27.42 2.02 6.59
N THR A 214 27.21 0.86 5.96
CA THR A 214 26.13 0.63 5.01
C THR A 214 24.92 -0.09 5.65
N GLY A 215 24.98 -0.35 6.96
CA GLY A 215 23.95 -1.03 7.74
C GLY A 215 24.39 -2.41 8.23
N GLU A 216 24.88 -3.28 7.40
CA GLU A 216 25.56 -4.55 7.71
C GLU A 216 24.86 -5.46 8.73
N GLY A 217 23.51 -5.29 8.87
CA GLY A 217 22.71 -6.03 9.84
C GLY A 217 22.76 -5.47 11.27
N ILE A 218 23.39 -4.31 11.50
CA ILE A 218 23.46 -3.64 12.81
C ILE A 218 22.56 -2.42 12.81
N GLY A 219 21.42 -2.51 13.48
CA GLY A 219 20.40 -1.45 13.57
C GLY A 219 19.93 -1.20 14.98
N THR A 220 18.82 -0.46 15.09
CA THR A 220 18.14 -0.17 16.35
C THR A 220 16.84 -0.97 16.50
N GLY A 221 16.57 -1.89 15.59
CA GLY A 221 15.31 -2.59 15.42
C GLY A 221 15.00 -3.65 16.47
N PRO A 222 13.79 -4.26 16.37
CA PRO A 222 13.29 -5.21 17.35
C PRO A 222 14.05 -6.55 17.40
N TYR A 223 14.80 -6.89 16.35
CA TYR A 223 15.58 -8.13 16.25
C TYR A 223 17.00 -7.89 15.82
N VAL A 224 17.92 -8.65 16.41
CA VAL A 224 19.34 -8.71 16.04
C VAL A 224 19.53 -9.77 14.96
N MET A 225 20.24 -9.46 13.92
CA MET A 225 20.56 -10.43 12.86
C MET A 225 21.67 -11.37 13.32
N ASP A 226 21.35 -12.65 13.46
CA ASP A 226 22.31 -13.69 13.83
C ASP A 226 23.05 -14.25 12.62
N SER A 227 22.35 -14.35 11.47
CA SER A 227 22.94 -14.81 10.22
C SER A 227 22.18 -14.29 9.00
N PHE A 228 22.93 -14.06 7.92
CA PHE A 228 22.39 -13.69 6.61
C PHE A 228 23.11 -14.45 5.51
N GLN A 229 22.34 -15.11 4.67
CA GLN A 229 22.82 -15.79 3.47
C GLN A 229 21.96 -15.32 2.29
N PRO A 230 22.49 -14.45 1.42
CA PRO A 230 21.77 -13.94 0.25
C PRO A 230 21.22 -15.07 -0.61
N GLY A 231 20.00 -14.90 -1.10
CA GLY A 231 19.30 -15.92 -1.90
C GLY A 231 18.87 -17.17 -1.14
N VAL A 232 19.06 -17.24 0.18
CA VAL A 232 18.68 -18.39 1.00
C VAL A 232 17.80 -17.98 2.16
N LYS A 233 18.38 -17.38 3.22
CA LYS A 233 17.65 -16.99 4.42
C LYS A 233 18.41 -16.02 5.31
N SER A 234 17.68 -15.45 6.26
CA SER A 234 18.23 -14.78 7.43
C SER A 234 17.56 -15.26 8.71
N VAL A 235 18.31 -15.27 9.80
CA VAL A 235 17.83 -15.63 11.14
C VAL A 235 18.10 -14.46 12.07
N HIS A 236 17.13 -14.16 12.91
CA HIS A 236 17.19 -13.02 13.81
C HIS A 236 16.69 -13.44 15.19
N SER A 237 17.38 -13.03 16.24
CA SER A 237 16.97 -13.18 17.64
C SER A 237 16.43 -11.88 18.22
N ARG A 238 15.60 -11.98 19.26
CA ARG A 238 15.02 -10.81 19.92
C ARG A 238 16.09 -9.85 20.42
N ASN A 239 15.95 -8.56 20.09
CA ASN A 239 16.71 -7.50 20.75
C ASN A 239 16.17 -7.29 22.18
N LYS A 240 16.93 -7.76 23.17
CA LYS A 240 16.56 -7.64 24.60
C LYS A 240 16.62 -6.18 25.09
N ASN A 241 17.32 -5.32 24.39
CA ASN A 241 17.49 -3.91 24.69
C ASN A 241 16.66 -3.00 23.76
N TYR A 242 15.61 -3.56 23.13
CA TYR A 242 14.75 -2.79 22.26
C TYR A 242 14.11 -1.62 23.01
N TRP A 243 14.18 -0.43 22.47
CA TRP A 243 13.90 0.84 23.14
C TRP A 243 12.41 1.12 23.40
N ARG A 244 11.51 0.31 22.82
CA ARG A 244 10.05 0.39 23.07
C ARG A 244 9.43 -1.00 23.25
N GLU A 245 8.15 -1.04 23.60
CA GLU A 245 7.40 -2.30 23.63
C GLU A 245 7.28 -2.87 22.21
N GLY A 246 7.39 -4.19 22.09
CA GLY A 246 7.43 -4.89 20.80
C GLY A 246 8.39 -6.07 20.88
N ALA A 247 8.81 -6.59 19.72
CA ALA A 247 9.71 -7.75 19.63
C ALA A 247 9.20 -8.91 20.53
N ASN A 248 8.02 -9.41 20.20
CA ASN A 248 7.35 -10.38 21.10
C ASN A 248 7.90 -11.82 20.94
N LEU A 249 8.41 -12.17 19.75
CA LEU A 249 8.97 -13.49 19.45
C LEU A 249 10.40 -13.62 19.96
N ASP A 250 10.85 -14.84 20.25
CA ASP A 250 12.25 -15.10 20.60
C ASP A 250 13.16 -15.04 19.38
N ALA A 251 12.65 -15.54 18.23
CA ALA A 251 13.38 -15.55 16.96
C ALA A 251 12.43 -15.47 15.77
N ILE A 252 12.96 -14.97 14.65
CA ILE A 252 12.30 -15.01 13.35
C ILE A 252 13.28 -15.55 12.30
N GLU A 253 12.76 -16.40 11.41
CA GLU A 253 13.48 -16.86 10.22
C GLU A 253 12.75 -16.31 8.97
N ILE A 254 13.49 -15.65 8.11
CA ILE A 254 13.00 -15.05 6.87
C ILE A 254 13.68 -15.76 5.71
N THR A 255 12.87 -16.46 4.90
CA THR A 255 13.33 -17.20 3.72
C THR A 255 12.46 -16.84 2.50
N ALA A 256 12.65 -17.53 1.37
CA ALA A 256 11.74 -17.44 0.25
C ALA A 256 11.38 -18.81 -0.31
N ILE A 257 10.15 -18.91 -0.80
CA ILE A 257 9.64 -20.01 -1.59
C ILE A 257 9.03 -19.38 -2.84
N THR A 258 9.77 -19.43 -3.96
CA THR A 258 9.38 -18.73 -5.20
C THR A 258 8.21 -19.39 -5.91
N ASP A 259 8.12 -20.72 -5.86
CA ASP A 259 6.99 -21.47 -6.42
C ASP A 259 5.71 -21.20 -5.60
N PRO A 260 4.62 -20.68 -6.22
CA PRO A 260 3.41 -20.31 -5.50
C PRO A 260 2.67 -21.50 -4.91
N VAL A 261 2.73 -22.68 -5.52
CA VAL A 261 2.06 -23.89 -5.00
C VAL A 261 2.83 -24.44 -3.80
N ALA A 262 4.16 -24.51 -3.89
CA ALA A 262 5.01 -24.93 -2.77
C ALA A 262 4.86 -23.96 -1.57
N ARG A 263 4.74 -22.65 -1.83
CA ARG A 263 4.54 -21.64 -0.78
C ARG A 263 3.22 -21.82 -0.03
N VAL A 264 2.11 -22.06 -0.76
CA VAL A 264 0.80 -22.36 -0.15
C VAL A 264 0.84 -23.67 0.63
N ASN A 265 1.47 -24.70 0.10
CA ASN A 265 1.59 -25.98 0.79
C ASN A 265 2.42 -25.86 2.09
N ALA A 266 3.51 -25.10 2.09
CA ALA A 266 4.33 -24.83 3.27
C ALA A 266 3.56 -24.09 4.38
N LEU A 267 2.60 -23.22 4.02
CA LEU A 267 1.70 -22.59 4.98
C LEU A 267 0.72 -23.62 5.57
N ILE A 268 0.07 -24.41 4.72
CA ILE A 268 -0.96 -25.37 5.14
C ILE A 268 -0.36 -26.52 5.98
N SER A 269 0.87 -26.98 5.66
CA SER A 269 1.58 -27.98 6.48
C SER A 269 2.09 -27.44 7.81
N GLY A 270 2.13 -26.11 8.00
CA GLY A 270 2.70 -25.46 9.19
C GLY A 270 4.22 -25.34 9.17
N ASP A 271 4.88 -25.65 8.04
CA ASP A 271 6.30 -25.39 7.87
C ASP A 271 6.62 -23.91 7.90
N MET A 272 5.71 -23.08 7.38
CA MET A 272 5.75 -21.63 7.46
C MET A 272 4.51 -21.11 8.18
N GLN A 273 4.69 -20.17 9.12
CA GLN A 273 3.58 -19.50 9.79
C GLN A 273 3.05 -18.30 9.01
N MET A 274 3.86 -17.75 8.10
CA MET A 274 3.46 -16.63 7.26
C MET A 274 4.07 -16.80 5.86
N VAL A 275 3.27 -16.49 4.84
CA VAL A 275 3.75 -16.50 3.44
C VAL A 275 3.17 -15.30 2.69
N THR A 276 3.96 -14.73 1.79
CA THR A 276 3.54 -13.62 0.95
C THR A 276 2.86 -14.09 -0.33
N GLN A 277 2.05 -13.24 -0.92
CA GLN A 277 1.49 -13.34 -2.27
C GLN A 277 0.79 -14.68 -2.57
N ILE A 278 -0.42 -14.81 -2.04
CA ILE A 278 -1.33 -15.88 -2.44
C ILE A 278 -2.05 -15.46 -3.72
N GLU A 279 -1.97 -16.30 -4.74
CA GLU A 279 -2.61 -16.03 -6.03
C GLU A 279 -4.12 -16.33 -6.00
N PRO A 280 -4.96 -15.66 -6.82
CA PRO A 280 -6.43 -15.85 -6.80
C PRO A 280 -6.91 -17.28 -7.01
N ASN A 281 -6.17 -18.10 -7.75
CA ASN A 281 -6.49 -19.52 -7.96
C ASN A 281 -6.31 -20.38 -6.71
N ALA A 282 -5.47 -19.93 -5.75
CA ALA A 282 -5.21 -20.64 -4.49
C ALA A 282 -6.06 -20.13 -3.31
N PHE A 283 -6.84 -19.03 -3.46
CA PHE A 283 -7.63 -18.47 -2.36
C PHE A 283 -8.52 -19.50 -1.69
N ARG A 284 -9.27 -20.27 -2.48
CA ARG A 284 -10.17 -21.30 -1.95
C ARG A 284 -9.43 -22.39 -1.18
N GLN A 285 -8.24 -22.77 -1.63
CA GLN A 285 -7.41 -23.78 -0.95
C GLN A 285 -7.01 -23.28 0.44
N VAL A 286 -6.54 -22.03 0.56
CA VAL A 286 -6.16 -21.44 1.85
C VAL A 286 -7.39 -21.20 2.74
N GLU A 287 -8.49 -20.67 2.18
CA GLU A 287 -9.72 -20.37 2.93
C GLU A 287 -10.43 -21.63 3.45
N SER A 288 -10.22 -22.79 2.84
CA SER A 288 -10.80 -24.07 3.26
C SER A 288 -9.87 -24.93 4.12
N ALA A 289 -8.62 -24.54 4.28
CA ALA A 289 -7.66 -25.27 5.09
C ALA A 289 -7.77 -24.87 6.57
N ASP A 290 -7.71 -25.87 7.46
CA ASP A 290 -7.71 -25.63 8.90
C ASP A 290 -6.39 -25.01 9.37
N GLY A 291 -6.46 -24.16 10.37
CA GLY A 291 -5.28 -23.60 11.03
C GLY A 291 -4.60 -22.44 10.31
N VAL A 292 -5.10 -22.00 9.15
CA VAL A 292 -4.57 -20.89 8.38
C VAL A 292 -5.65 -19.91 7.93
N THR A 293 -5.26 -18.70 7.59
CA THR A 293 -6.16 -17.63 7.13
C THR A 293 -5.54 -16.92 5.92
N LEU A 294 -6.38 -16.65 4.91
CA LEU A 294 -6.05 -15.71 3.83
C LEU A 294 -6.16 -14.28 4.37
N LEU A 295 -5.02 -13.63 4.59
CA LEU A 295 -4.94 -12.22 4.96
C LEU A 295 -5.08 -11.37 3.69
N SER A 296 -6.18 -10.65 3.56
CA SER A 296 -6.44 -9.79 2.41
C SER A 296 -6.49 -8.34 2.86
N THR A 297 -5.40 -7.60 2.62
CA THR A 297 -5.26 -6.19 2.99
C THR A 297 -5.70 -5.30 1.83
N PRO A 298 -6.71 -4.43 2.00
CA PRO A 298 -7.06 -3.44 1.00
C PRO A 298 -5.85 -2.59 0.60
N ALA A 299 -5.60 -2.50 -0.70
CA ALA A 299 -4.47 -1.77 -1.25
C ALA A 299 -4.84 -1.12 -2.60
N ALA A 300 -3.90 -0.42 -3.22
CA ALA A 300 -4.08 0.20 -4.52
C ALA A 300 -3.16 -0.44 -5.58
N LEU A 301 -3.04 -1.77 -5.58
CA LEU A 301 -2.37 -2.48 -6.66
C LEU A 301 -3.24 -2.41 -7.92
N GLN A 302 -2.82 -1.64 -8.91
CA GLN A 302 -3.62 -1.35 -10.10
C GLN A 302 -3.65 -2.53 -11.06
N LEU A 303 -4.85 -2.87 -11.54
CA LEU A 303 -5.05 -3.67 -12.75
C LEU A 303 -5.47 -2.70 -13.85
N GLY A 304 -4.53 -2.29 -14.71
CA GLY A 304 -4.73 -1.20 -15.65
C GLY A 304 -4.55 -1.59 -17.10
N ILE A 305 -5.27 -0.89 -17.97
CA ILE A 305 -4.99 -0.79 -19.41
C ILE A 305 -4.50 0.63 -19.64
N CYS A 306 -3.29 0.75 -20.16
CA CYS A 306 -2.68 2.01 -20.53
C CYS A 306 -2.94 2.28 -22.02
N ILE A 307 -3.46 3.46 -22.33
CA ILE A 307 -3.70 3.95 -23.69
C ILE A 307 -2.84 5.18 -23.92
N LEU A 308 -1.93 5.11 -24.89
CA LEU A 308 -0.99 6.20 -25.18
C LEU A 308 -1.72 7.37 -25.83
N LYS A 309 -1.72 8.54 -25.19
CA LYS A 309 -2.41 9.76 -25.68
C LYS A 309 -1.67 10.46 -26.83
N ASN A 310 -0.41 10.13 -27.05
CA ASN A 310 0.43 10.73 -28.10
C ASN A 310 0.34 10.00 -29.45
N THR A 311 -0.43 8.91 -29.54
CA THR A 311 -0.58 8.12 -30.78
C THR A 311 -2.00 7.62 -30.97
N ALA A 312 -2.37 7.27 -32.21
CA ALA A 312 -3.67 6.67 -32.51
C ALA A 312 -3.74 5.22 -31.97
N PRO A 313 -4.92 4.78 -31.48
CA PRO A 313 -6.18 5.53 -31.39
C PRO A 313 -6.32 6.35 -30.09
N GLY A 314 -5.34 6.35 -29.19
CA GLY A 314 -5.42 6.96 -27.85
C GLY A 314 -5.45 8.49 -27.84
N ASN A 315 -4.98 9.14 -28.91
CA ASN A 315 -5.11 10.59 -29.11
C ASN A 315 -6.55 11.05 -29.35
N ASN A 316 -7.50 10.12 -29.46
CA ASN A 316 -8.93 10.39 -29.57
C ASN A 316 -9.62 10.13 -28.22
N ASP A 317 -10.12 11.19 -27.59
CA ASP A 317 -10.76 11.11 -26.27
C ASP A 317 -12.02 10.24 -26.26
N ASP A 318 -12.77 10.21 -27.35
CA ASP A 318 -13.96 9.36 -27.45
C ASP A 318 -13.58 7.87 -27.50
N PHE A 319 -12.46 7.50 -28.13
CA PHE A 319 -11.95 6.14 -28.06
C PHE A 319 -11.61 5.74 -26.61
N VAL A 320 -10.89 6.59 -25.89
CA VAL A 320 -10.54 6.34 -24.46
C VAL A 320 -11.81 6.20 -23.62
N LYS A 321 -12.79 7.09 -23.78
CA LYS A 321 -14.08 6.99 -23.06
C LYS A 321 -14.82 5.71 -23.38
N GLY A 322 -14.82 5.25 -24.64
CA GLY A 322 -15.35 3.94 -25.01
C GLY A 322 -14.72 2.81 -24.21
N MET A 323 -13.39 2.81 -24.13
CA MET A 323 -12.63 1.80 -23.35
C MET A 323 -12.89 1.90 -21.84
N GLN A 324 -13.15 3.09 -21.30
CA GLN A 324 -13.46 3.30 -19.90
C GLN A 324 -14.88 2.85 -19.53
N TYR A 325 -15.90 3.14 -20.37
CA TYR A 325 -17.29 2.75 -20.13
C TYR A 325 -17.57 1.26 -20.34
N ILE A 326 -16.76 0.56 -21.16
CA ILE A 326 -16.94 -0.87 -21.42
C ILE A 326 -16.50 -1.78 -20.27
N GLN A 327 -15.83 -1.22 -19.24
CA GLN A 327 -15.32 -1.98 -18.11
C GLN A 327 -16.41 -2.36 -17.12
N ASP A 328 -16.73 -3.65 -17.00
CA ASP A 328 -17.64 -4.19 -15.98
C ASP A 328 -16.87 -4.39 -14.65
N ARG A 329 -16.68 -3.28 -13.93
CA ARG A 329 -15.83 -3.20 -12.74
C ARG A 329 -16.30 -4.12 -11.62
N GLU A 330 -17.61 -4.17 -11.38
CA GLU A 330 -18.21 -5.04 -10.36
C GLU A 330 -17.95 -6.52 -10.66
N ARG A 331 -18.14 -6.91 -11.93
CA ARG A 331 -17.85 -8.26 -12.38
C ARG A 331 -16.37 -8.60 -12.23
N ILE A 332 -15.47 -7.68 -12.56
CA ILE A 332 -14.02 -7.86 -12.41
C ILE A 332 -13.68 -8.11 -10.94
N VAL A 333 -14.10 -7.25 -10.01
CA VAL A 333 -13.85 -7.45 -8.58
C VAL A 333 -14.45 -8.78 -8.10
N LYS A 334 -15.69 -9.08 -8.47
CA LYS A 334 -16.39 -10.28 -7.99
C LYS A 334 -15.83 -11.58 -8.58
N ARG A 335 -15.49 -11.62 -9.88
CA ARG A 335 -15.16 -12.87 -10.59
C ARG A 335 -13.68 -13.07 -10.79
N VAL A 336 -12.94 -12.02 -11.14
CA VAL A 336 -11.49 -12.08 -11.35
C VAL A 336 -10.77 -12.05 -10.00
N LEU A 337 -11.04 -11.01 -9.19
CA LEU A 337 -10.39 -10.84 -7.88
C LEU A 337 -11.07 -11.63 -6.74
N LYS A 338 -12.13 -12.41 -7.03
CA LYS A 338 -12.86 -13.21 -6.03
C LYS A 338 -13.30 -12.39 -4.80
N GLY A 339 -13.61 -11.10 -5.00
CA GLY A 339 -13.97 -10.17 -3.93
C GLY A 339 -12.79 -9.61 -3.13
N LYS A 340 -11.55 -9.94 -3.50
CA LYS A 340 -10.32 -9.44 -2.84
C LYS A 340 -9.74 -8.24 -3.61
N GLY A 341 -10.53 -7.19 -3.70
CA GLY A 341 -10.16 -5.96 -4.40
C GLY A 341 -11.25 -4.90 -4.28
N SER A 342 -11.00 -3.74 -4.85
CA SER A 342 -11.94 -2.62 -4.90
C SER A 342 -12.15 -2.11 -6.32
N LEU A 343 -13.25 -1.37 -6.53
CA LEU A 343 -13.55 -0.77 -7.82
C LEU A 343 -12.52 0.31 -8.13
N GLY A 344 -12.01 0.30 -9.35
CA GLY A 344 -11.24 1.40 -9.92
C GLY A 344 -12.16 2.46 -10.51
N ASN A 345 -11.66 3.67 -10.66
CA ASN A 345 -12.39 4.79 -11.26
C ASN A 345 -11.52 5.56 -12.26
N ASP A 346 -10.66 4.86 -12.98
CA ASP A 346 -9.73 5.40 -13.99
C ASP A 346 -8.81 6.52 -13.44
N THR A 347 -8.53 6.45 -12.14
CA THR A 347 -7.54 7.25 -11.41
C THR A 347 -6.72 6.31 -10.53
N PRO A 348 -5.41 6.55 -10.31
CA PRO A 348 -4.55 5.63 -9.56
C PRO A 348 -4.78 5.69 -8.05
N ILE A 349 -5.58 6.63 -7.56
CA ILE A 349 -5.86 6.80 -6.14
C ILE A 349 -7.11 6.00 -5.76
N SER A 350 -6.99 5.15 -4.76
CA SER A 350 -8.08 4.35 -4.19
C SER A 350 -8.33 4.70 -2.73
N ALA A 351 -9.39 4.14 -2.15
CA ALA A 351 -9.70 4.30 -0.72
C ALA A 351 -8.56 3.86 0.21
N ALA A 352 -7.61 3.03 -0.26
CA ALA A 352 -6.43 2.66 0.50
C ALA A 352 -5.47 3.84 0.78
N HIS A 353 -5.57 4.94 0.00
CA HIS A 353 -4.83 6.19 0.27
C HIS A 353 -5.45 7.05 1.38
N GLY A 354 -6.48 6.54 2.09
CA GLY A 354 -7.09 7.21 3.22
C GLY A 354 -7.62 8.60 2.86
N LYS A 355 -7.18 9.62 3.57
CA LYS A 355 -7.60 11.03 3.40
C LYS A 355 -7.29 11.65 2.03
N ASP A 356 -6.39 11.05 1.26
CA ASP A 356 -6.01 11.56 -0.06
C ASP A 356 -6.97 11.08 -1.17
N PHE A 357 -7.82 10.11 -0.89
CA PHE A 357 -8.82 9.58 -1.82
C PHE A 357 -10.04 10.51 -1.93
N CYS A 358 -10.42 10.87 -3.15
CA CYS A 358 -11.60 11.67 -3.43
C CYS A 358 -12.85 10.80 -3.52
N SER A 359 -13.59 10.70 -2.42
CA SER A 359 -14.87 9.97 -2.36
C SER A 359 -16.01 10.67 -3.10
N GLU A 360 -15.87 11.96 -3.36
CA GLU A 360 -16.85 12.82 -4.04
C GLU A 360 -16.84 12.63 -5.56
N LEU A 361 -15.75 12.06 -6.13
CA LEU A 361 -15.66 11.79 -7.56
C LEU A 361 -16.62 10.66 -7.96
N PRO A 362 -17.65 10.93 -8.80
CA PRO A 362 -18.63 9.92 -9.17
C PRO A 362 -18.00 8.67 -9.77
N GLN A 363 -18.41 7.49 -9.29
CA GLN A 363 -17.94 6.22 -9.80
C GLN A 363 -18.43 6.01 -11.24
N ARG A 364 -17.49 5.81 -12.18
CA ARG A 364 -17.86 5.46 -13.57
C ARG A 364 -18.46 4.07 -13.61
N GLN A 365 -19.70 4.01 -14.06
CA GLN A 365 -20.44 2.76 -14.18
C GLN A 365 -20.13 2.05 -15.51
N TYR A 366 -20.32 0.73 -15.54
CA TYR A 366 -20.34 -0.03 -16.77
C TYR A 366 -21.56 0.40 -17.60
N ASP A 367 -21.34 0.90 -18.81
CA ASP A 367 -22.37 1.43 -19.69
C ASP A 367 -22.02 1.09 -21.16
N PRO A 368 -22.49 -0.06 -21.66
CA PRO A 368 -22.18 -0.52 -23.01
C PRO A 368 -22.79 0.40 -24.09
N ASP A 369 -23.90 1.09 -23.80
CA ASP A 369 -24.51 2.01 -24.77
C ASP A 369 -23.68 3.29 -24.92
N LYS A 370 -23.19 3.86 -23.81
CA LYS A 370 -22.23 4.96 -23.87
C LYS A 370 -20.91 4.52 -24.52
N ALA A 371 -20.41 3.32 -24.21
CA ALA A 371 -19.20 2.81 -24.86
C ALA A 371 -19.37 2.72 -26.37
N LYS A 372 -20.50 2.16 -26.85
CA LYS A 372 -20.85 2.09 -28.27
C LYS A 372 -20.97 3.46 -28.93
N PHE A 373 -21.61 4.41 -28.25
CA PHE A 373 -21.70 5.80 -28.72
C PHE A 373 -20.32 6.41 -28.90
N HIS A 374 -19.43 6.29 -27.91
CA HIS A 374 -18.10 6.87 -27.95
C HIS A 374 -17.20 6.18 -29.00
N PHE A 375 -17.22 4.85 -29.12
CA PHE A 375 -16.49 4.16 -30.19
C PHE A 375 -16.98 4.60 -31.59
N LYS A 376 -18.29 4.70 -31.79
CA LYS A 376 -18.83 5.22 -33.06
C LYS A 376 -18.38 6.65 -33.35
N LYS A 377 -18.40 7.51 -32.34
CA LYS A 377 -18.00 8.93 -32.45
C LYS A 377 -16.50 9.07 -32.72
N SER A 378 -15.67 8.17 -32.16
CA SER A 378 -14.23 8.14 -32.41
C SER A 378 -13.86 7.76 -33.85
N GLY A 379 -14.76 7.07 -34.56
CA GLY A 379 -14.49 6.50 -35.90
C GLY A 379 -13.63 5.23 -35.85
N VAL A 380 -13.26 4.75 -34.66
CA VAL A 380 -12.44 3.54 -34.47
C VAL A 380 -13.37 2.33 -34.30
N SER A 381 -13.18 1.30 -35.12
CA SER A 381 -13.98 0.06 -35.09
C SER A 381 -13.22 -1.14 -34.52
N SER A 382 -11.90 -1.07 -34.45
CA SER A 382 -11.04 -2.12 -33.89
C SER A 382 -9.80 -1.53 -33.23
N ALA A 383 -9.26 -2.27 -32.23
CA ALA A 383 -7.98 -1.93 -31.60
C ALA A 383 -7.27 -3.20 -31.13
N GLN A 384 -5.94 -3.15 -31.08
CA GLN A 384 -5.11 -4.23 -30.55
C GLN A 384 -4.59 -3.86 -29.15
N LEU A 385 -4.86 -4.72 -28.17
CA LEU A 385 -4.37 -4.61 -26.80
C LEU A 385 -3.27 -5.64 -26.55
N PHE A 386 -2.07 -5.17 -26.20
CA PHE A 386 -0.94 -6.02 -25.83
C PHE A 386 -1.07 -6.48 -24.39
N VAL A 387 -1.05 -7.80 -24.18
CA VAL A 387 -1.37 -8.45 -22.91
C VAL A 387 -0.24 -9.36 -22.48
N ALA A 388 0.27 -9.15 -21.28
CA ALA A 388 1.19 -10.05 -20.60
C ALA A 388 0.72 -10.26 -19.13
N PRO A 389 1.01 -11.40 -18.49
CA PRO A 389 0.63 -11.67 -17.10
C PRO A 389 1.53 -10.90 -16.11
N VAL A 390 1.53 -9.56 -16.21
CA VAL A 390 2.34 -8.65 -15.37
C VAL A 390 1.85 -8.58 -13.92
N THR A 391 0.60 -8.98 -13.68
CA THR A 391 0.02 -9.12 -12.33
C THR A 391 -1.16 -10.09 -12.37
N GLY A 392 -1.49 -10.68 -11.21
CA GLY A 392 -2.58 -11.65 -11.10
C GLY A 392 -3.94 -11.08 -11.54
N GLY A 393 -4.63 -11.77 -12.44
CA GLY A 393 -5.95 -11.42 -12.94
C GLY A 393 -5.99 -10.43 -14.11
N ILE A 394 -4.88 -9.85 -14.54
CA ILE A 394 -4.88 -8.84 -15.62
C ILE A 394 -5.34 -9.42 -16.97
N GLU A 395 -4.99 -10.67 -17.29
CA GLU A 395 -5.45 -11.32 -18.52
C GLU A 395 -6.98 -11.50 -18.51
N ASP A 396 -7.56 -11.88 -17.38
CA ASP A 396 -9.02 -12.03 -17.23
C ASP A 396 -9.75 -10.68 -17.30
N VAL A 397 -9.14 -9.61 -16.84
CA VAL A 397 -9.64 -8.24 -17.05
C VAL A 397 -9.72 -7.94 -18.55
N CYS A 398 -8.66 -8.22 -19.31
CA CYS A 398 -8.62 -8.01 -20.76
C CYS A 398 -9.64 -8.87 -21.50
N LEU A 399 -9.78 -10.15 -21.15
CA LEU A 399 -10.80 -11.05 -21.71
C LEU A 399 -12.22 -10.56 -21.40
N THR A 400 -12.46 -10.01 -20.21
CA THR A 400 -13.75 -9.41 -19.86
C THR A 400 -14.04 -8.19 -20.73
N ALA A 401 -13.06 -7.31 -20.93
CA ALA A 401 -13.19 -6.14 -21.81
C ALA A 401 -13.44 -6.54 -23.25
N GLN A 402 -12.69 -7.52 -23.79
CA GLN A 402 -12.87 -8.07 -25.15
C GLN A 402 -14.30 -8.62 -25.33
N ALA A 403 -14.76 -9.45 -24.41
CA ALA A 403 -16.11 -10.02 -24.48
C ALA A 403 -17.21 -8.96 -24.45
N ASN A 404 -17.02 -7.88 -23.67
CA ASN A 404 -17.97 -6.77 -23.63
C ASN A 404 -17.93 -5.90 -24.90
N CYS A 405 -16.73 -5.65 -25.47
CA CYS A 405 -16.57 -4.98 -26.74
C CYS A 405 -17.28 -5.73 -27.88
N ALA A 406 -17.12 -7.06 -27.95
CA ALA A 406 -17.76 -7.90 -28.97
C ALA A 406 -19.30 -7.78 -28.95
N LYS A 407 -19.92 -7.67 -27.76
CA LYS A 407 -21.38 -7.51 -27.63
C LYS A 407 -21.92 -6.24 -28.27
N ILE A 408 -21.12 -5.19 -28.34
CA ILE A 408 -21.51 -3.89 -28.93
C ILE A 408 -20.97 -3.69 -30.35
N GLY A 409 -20.28 -4.71 -30.91
CA GLY A 409 -19.74 -4.71 -32.26
C GLY A 409 -18.41 -3.98 -32.42
N PHE A 410 -17.65 -3.81 -31.33
CA PHE A 410 -16.27 -3.29 -31.35
C PHE A 410 -15.28 -4.46 -31.31
N ASP A 411 -14.31 -4.50 -32.23
CA ASP A 411 -13.30 -5.56 -32.33
C ASP A 411 -12.06 -5.20 -31.47
N LEU A 412 -12.03 -5.69 -30.21
CA LEU A 412 -10.84 -5.58 -29.36
C LEU A 412 -10.01 -6.86 -29.47
N GLN A 413 -8.87 -6.79 -30.13
CA GLN A 413 -7.96 -7.91 -30.36
C GLN A 413 -6.93 -7.97 -29.22
N LEU A 414 -6.80 -9.13 -28.58
CA LEU A 414 -5.78 -9.36 -27.56
C LEU A 414 -4.55 -10.00 -28.19
N LYS A 415 -3.42 -9.30 -28.13
CA LYS A 415 -2.12 -9.79 -28.54
C LYS A 415 -1.31 -10.21 -27.33
N LYS A 416 -1.25 -11.52 -27.08
CA LYS A 416 -0.44 -12.05 -25.99
C LYS A 416 1.04 -11.93 -26.33
N VAL A 417 1.81 -11.45 -25.35
CA VAL A 417 3.26 -11.28 -25.42
C VAL A 417 3.92 -11.84 -24.17
N PRO A 418 5.21 -12.25 -24.23
CA PRO A 418 5.95 -12.71 -23.07
C PRO A 418 6.07 -11.63 -21.99
N THR A 419 6.15 -12.04 -20.73
CA THR A 419 6.45 -11.12 -19.61
C THR A 419 7.91 -10.69 -19.65
N ASP A 420 8.80 -11.58 -20.11
CA ASP A 420 10.20 -11.25 -20.27
C ASP A 420 10.40 -10.14 -21.29
N GLY A 421 11.12 -9.10 -20.90
CA GLY A 421 11.34 -7.90 -21.72
C GLY A 421 10.11 -6.99 -21.90
N TYR A 422 8.96 -7.31 -21.29
CA TYR A 422 7.69 -6.55 -21.47
C TYR A 422 7.86 -5.05 -21.24
N TRP A 423 8.46 -4.68 -20.13
CA TRP A 423 8.65 -3.27 -19.74
C TRP A 423 9.57 -2.50 -20.70
N GLY A 424 10.50 -3.19 -21.36
CA GLY A 424 11.39 -2.59 -22.35
C GLY A 424 10.86 -2.58 -23.79
N ALA A 425 9.99 -3.54 -24.15
CA ALA A 425 9.56 -3.73 -25.53
C ALA A 425 8.12 -3.29 -25.81
N VAL A 426 7.24 -3.28 -24.80
CA VAL A 426 5.79 -3.05 -24.98
C VAL A 426 5.31 -1.83 -24.21
N TRP A 427 5.60 -1.78 -22.91
CA TRP A 427 5.18 -0.65 -22.05
C TRP A 427 5.74 0.67 -22.58
N MET A 428 4.89 1.71 -22.63
CA MET A 428 5.19 3.03 -23.21
C MET A 428 5.57 3.04 -24.71
N LYS A 429 5.38 1.93 -25.43
CA LYS A 429 5.69 1.83 -26.87
C LYS A 429 4.50 1.44 -27.70
N GLU A 430 3.71 0.47 -27.23
CA GLU A 430 2.54 0.01 -27.95
C GLU A 430 1.30 0.83 -27.55
N PRO A 431 0.42 1.20 -28.50
CA PRO A 431 -0.69 2.14 -28.26
C PRO A 431 -1.64 1.76 -27.13
N LEU A 432 -1.93 0.46 -26.98
CA LEU A 432 -2.73 -0.09 -25.88
C LEU A 432 -1.96 -1.26 -25.27
N ASN A 433 -1.68 -1.18 -23.99
CA ASN A 433 -0.95 -2.22 -23.29
C ASN A 433 -1.47 -2.36 -21.85
N VAL A 434 -1.23 -3.51 -21.23
CA VAL A 434 -1.57 -3.70 -19.82
C VAL A 434 -0.51 -3.08 -18.90
N VAL A 435 -0.94 -2.64 -17.74
CA VAL A 435 -0.03 -2.05 -16.75
C VAL A 435 -0.46 -2.42 -15.34
N THR A 436 0.53 -2.52 -14.45
CA THR A 436 0.33 -2.64 -13.01
C THR A 436 1.20 -1.62 -12.29
N TRP A 437 0.64 -1.05 -11.23
CA TRP A 437 1.35 -0.09 -10.39
C TRP A 437 1.16 -0.43 -8.93
N ASN A 438 2.26 -0.50 -8.21
CA ASN A 438 2.22 -0.57 -6.76
C ASN A 438 1.82 0.78 -6.17
N MET A 439 1.10 0.74 -5.06
CA MET A 439 0.72 1.92 -4.30
C MET A 439 1.92 2.72 -3.84
N ARG A 440 1.85 4.04 -3.95
CA ARG A 440 2.76 4.99 -3.30
C ARG A 440 2.13 5.54 -2.02
N PRO A 441 2.93 6.00 -1.05
CA PRO A 441 2.40 6.36 0.27
C PRO A 441 1.53 7.62 0.29
N THR A 442 1.62 8.48 -0.72
CA THR A 442 0.80 9.70 -0.84
C THR A 442 0.21 9.84 -2.23
N ALA A 443 -0.93 10.53 -2.35
CA ALA A 443 -1.52 10.82 -3.65
C ALA A 443 -0.59 11.68 -4.51
N ASN A 444 0.14 12.63 -3.92
CA ASN A 444 1.11 13.44 -4.67
C ASN A 444 2.19 12.56 -5.30
N SER A 445 2.80 11.65 -4.54
CA SER A 445 3.85 10.76 -5.06
C SER A 445 3.33 9.80 -6.14
N GLN A 446 2.09 9.30 -6.01
CA GLN A 446 1.46 8.45 -7.01
C GLN A 446 1.12 9.20 -8.29
N LEU A 447 0.48 10.36 -8.17
CA LEU A 447 0.07 11.18 -9.31
C LEU A 447 1.29 11.83 -9.99
N GLY A 448 2.28 12.26 -9.21
CA GLY A 448 3.49 12.88 -9.72
C GLY A 448 4.33 11.95 -10.58
N ILE A 449 4.49 10.69 -10.18
CA ILE A 449 5.28 9.71 -10.95
C ILE A 449 4.59 9.27 -12.24
N GLN A 450 3.25 9.26 -12.28
CA GLN A 450 2.46 8.82 -13.43
C GLN A 450 2.02 9.96 -14.36
N PHE A 451 1.82 11.18 -13.84
CA PHE A 451 1.20 12.29 -14.58
C PHE A 451 1.88 13.64 -14.35
N GLY A 452 2.96 13.68 -13.59
CA GLY A 452 3.72 14.92 -13.35
C GLY A 452 4.40 15.43 -14.63
N PRO A 453 4.66 16.74 -14.72
CA PRO A 453 5.41 17.32 -15.85
C PRO A 453 6.77 16.64 -16.01
N GLY A 454 7.04 16.11 -17.20
CA GLY A 454 8.30 15.43 -17.51
C GLY A 454 8.54 14.10 -16.76
N ALA A 455 7.52 13.53 -16.12
CA ALA A 455 7.64 12.24 -15.43
C ALA A 455 8.07 11.15 -16.42
N ALA A 456 9.20 10.51 -16.13
CA ALA A 456 9.78 9.45 -16.98
C ALA A 456 8.85 8.23 -17.15
N TRP A 457 7.92 8.03 -16.21
CA TRP A 457 6.96 6.94 -16.19
C TRP A 457 5.52 7.42 -16.43
N ASN A 458 5.35 8.57 -17.10
CA ASN A 458 4.04 8.97 -17.63
C ASN A 458 3.67 8.07 -18.80
N ASP A 459 3.21 6.88 -18.49
CA ASP A 459 2.99 5.79 -19.43
C ASP A 459 1.86 6.07 -20.44
N THR A 460 0.95 6.98 -20.11
CA THR A 460 -0.09 7.43 -21.05
C THR A 460 0.36 8.58 -21.96
N PHE A 461 1.49 9.20 -21.71
CA PHE A 461 1.92 10.46 -22.37
C PHE A 461 0.88 11.57 -22.29
N TRP A 462 0.00 11.53 -21.31
CA TRP A 462 -0.97 12.57 -21.05
C TRP A 462 -0.31 13.74 -20.32
N ASN A 463 -0.41 14.93 -20.90
CA ASN A 463 0.11 16.16 -20.32
C ASN A 463 -1.03 17.12 -19.99
N ASN A 464 -0.96 17.72 -18.81
CA ASN A 464 -1.92 18.71 -18.35
C ASN A 464 -1.19 19.72 -17.45
N GLU A 465 -1.17 21.00 -17.86
CA GLU A 465 -0.47 22.05 -17.11
C GLU A 465 -1.01 22.22 -15.70
N ARG A 466 -2.34 22.17 -15.55
CA ARG A 466 -3.00 22.27 -14.24
C ARG A 466 -2.60 21.14 -13.28
N MET A 467 -2.30 19.94 -13.79
CA MET A 467 -1.78 18.85 -12.97
C MET A 467 -0.43 19.22 -12.32
N GLY A 468 0.48 19.84 -13.08
CA GLY A 468 1.78 20.29 -12.56
C GLY A 468 1.63 21.36 -11.48
N GLU A 469 0.72 22.31 -11.66
CA GLU A 469 0.40 23.34 -10.65
C GLU A 469 -0.16 22.69 -9.37
N LEU A 470 -1.14 21.79 -9.51
CA LEU A 470 -1.80 21.13 -8.37
C LEU A 470 -0.82 20.25 -7.58
N LEU A 471 0.08 19.54 -8.26
CA LEU A 471 1.14 18.76 -7.60
C LEU A 471 2.02 19.66 -6.72
N SER A 472 2.41 20.83 -7.24
CA SER A 472 3.22 21.79 -6.46
C SER A 472 2.44 22.41 -5.31
N LEU A 473 1.18 22.81 -5.54
CA LEU A 473 0.30 23.39 -4.51
C LEU A 473 0.02 22.38 -3.39
N SER A 474 -0.23 21.13 -3.70
CA SER A 474 -0.52 20.09 -2.69
C SER A 474 0.69 19.77 -1.81
N LEU A 475 1.91 19.92 -2.30
CA LEU A 475 3.12 19.79 -1.49
C LEU A 475 3.33 20.97 -0.53
N ALA A 476 2.85 22.16 -0.91
CA ALA A 476 2.96 23.35 -0.10
C ALA A 476 1.82 23.48 0.95
N GLU A 477 0.68 22.82 0.71
CA GLU A 477 -0.52 22.96 1.56
C GLU A 477 -0.43 22.06 2.79
N THR A 478 -0.52 22.65 3.96
CA THR A 478 -0.49 21.94 5.26
C THR A 478 -1.89 21.76 5.87
N ASP A 479 -2.90 22.52 5.41
CA ASP A 479 -4.28 22.34 5.84
C ASP A 479 -4.87 21.09 5.18
N PRO A 480 -5.32 20.08 5.95
CA PRO A 480 -5.80 18.81 5.39
C PRO A 480 -7.02 18.94 4.48
N ALA A 481 -7.93 19.86 4.76
CA ALA A 481 -9.16 20.02 3.96
C ALA A 481 -8.86 20.68 2.61
N LYS A 482 -8.02 21.71 2.60
CA LYS A 482 -7.57 22.36 1.37
C LYS A 482 -6.76 21.41 0.50
N ARG A 483 -5.87 20.64 1.13
CA ARG A 483 -5.07 19.64 0.46
C ARG A 483 -5.90 18.53 -0.16
N HIS A 484 -6.94 18.05 0.55
CA HIS A 484 -7.90 17.09 0.01
C HIS A 484 -8.61 17.65 -1.24
N ALA A 485 -9.02 18.92 -1.23
CA ALA A 485 -9.65 19.55 -2.40
C ALA A 485 -8.71 19.56 -3.63
N LEU A 486 -7.42 19.84 -3.44
CA LEU A 486 -6.41 19.76 -4.51
C LEU A 486 -6.29 18.33 -5.06
N TYR A 487 -6.28 17.33 -4.19
CA TYR A 487 -6.24 15.92 -4.60
C TYR A 487 -7.50 15.48 -5.34
N CYS A 488 -8.67 15.99 -4.95
CA CYS A 488 -9.92 15.74 -5.68
C CYS A 488 -9.89 16.35 -7.08
N GLU A 489 -9.37 17.55 -7.24
CA GLU A 489 -9.20 18.17 -8.56
C GLU A 489 -8.26 17.35 -9.44
N MET A 490 -7.09 16.93 -8.93
CA MET A 490 -6.16 16.09 -9.67
C MET A 490 -6.76 14.75 -10.11
N GLN A 491 -7.45 14.05 -9.20
CA GLN A 491 -8.14 12.79 -9.51
C GLN A 491 -9.21 12.98 -10.58
N THR A 492 -9.94 14.10 -10.53
CA THR A 492 -10.95 14.45 -11.55
C THR A 492 -10.32 14.71 -12.92
N LEU A 493 -9.19 15.39 -12.98
CA LEU A 493 -8.45 15.61 -14.22
C LEU A 493 -8.00 14.29 -14.85
N VAL A 494 -7.40 13.40 -14.06
CA VAL A 494 -6.94 12.07 -14.52
C VAL A 494 -8.11 11.21 -14.99
N HIS A 495 -9.19 11.13 -14.19
CA HIS A 495 -10.41 10.37 -14.50
C HIS A 495 -11.03 10.78 -15.84
N ASN A 496 -11.01 12.07 -16.17
CA ASN A 496 -11.66 12.60 -17.37
C ASN A 496 -10.75 12.69 -18.58
N GLY A 497 -9.43 12.88 -18.42
CA GLY A 497 -8.54 13.27 -19.49
C GLY A 497 -7.41 12.31 -19.82
N SER A 498 -6.98 11.47 -18.85
CA SER A 498 -5.85 10.58 -19.08
C SER A 498 -6.20 9.38 -19.99
N GLY A 499 -5.17 8.67 -20.43
CA GLY A 499 -5.31 7.40 -21.16
C GLY A 499 -5.43 6.17 -20.25
N MET A 500 -5.57 6.36 -18.93
CA MET A 500 -5.69 5.24 -18.00
C MET A 500 -7.10 4.66 -17.98
N VAL A 501 -7.16 3.33 -18.00
CA VAL A 501 -8.37 2.55 -17.75
C VAL A 501 -8.06 1.64 -16.57
N ILE A 502 -8.51 2.02 -15.38
CA ILE A 502 -8.30 1.26 -14.14
C ILE A 502 -9.64 0.73 -13.65
N PRO A 503 -10.04 -0.50 -14.05
CA PRO A 503 -11.32 -1.08 -13.64
C PRO A 503 -11.33 -1.56 -12.20
N ALA A 504 -10.18 -1.96 -11.66
CA ALA A 504 -10.09 -2.49 -10.30
C ALA A 504 -8.70 -2.29 -9.70
N PHE A 505 -8.66 -2.32 -8.38
CA PHE A 505 -7.46 -2.48 -7.57
C PHE A 505 -7.50 -3.85 -6.88
N SER A 506 -6.39 -4.58 -6.91
CA SER A 506 -6.24 -5.81 -6.15
C SER A 506 -5.83 -5.50 -4.71
N ASN A 507 -6.35 -6.27 -3.76
CA ASN A 507 -5.80 -6.32 -2.42
C ASN A 507 -4.42 -7.00 -2.43
N ILE A 508 -3.63 -6.74 -1.40
CA ILE A 508 -2.47 -7.56 -1.06
C ILE A 508 -3.00 -8.80 -0.34
N ASN A 509 -2.70 -9.97 -0.88
CA ASN A 509 -3.23 -11.24 -0.39
C ASN A 509 -2.07 -12.12 0.08
N ASP A 510 -2.01 -12.36 1.39
CA ASP A 510 -0.97 -13.13 2.06
C ASP A 510 -1.61 -14.29 2.85
N GLY A 511 -0.81 -15.24 3.30
CA GLY A 511 -1.29 -16.35 4.12
C GLY A 511 -0.64 -16.31 5.51
N ILE A 512 -1.45 -16.51 6.55
CA ILE A 512 -0.96 -16.57 7.93
C ILE A 512 -1.54 -17.76 8.69
N ALA A 513 -0.79 -18.33 9.61
CA ALA A 513 -1.29 -19.31 10.57
C ALA A 513 -2.21 -18.62 11.58
N ASN A 514 -3.28 -19.30 12.02
CA ASN A 514 -4.30 -18.73 12.91
C ASN A 514 -3.79 -18.34 14.29
N ASN A 515 -2.64 -18.87 14.71
CA ASN A 515 -1.97 -18.49 15.94
C ASN A 515 -1.07 -17.26 15.83
N VAL A 516 -0.91 -16.68 14.62
CA VAL A 516 -0.18 -15.41 14.41
C VAL A 516 -1.14 -14.27 14.70
N MET A 517 -0.83 -13.50 15.72
CA MET A 517 -1.65 -12.40 16.21
C MET A 517 -0.90 -11.06 16.06
N GLY A 518 -1.64 -9.94 16.09
CA GLY A 518 -1.04 -8.60 16.07
C GLY A 518 -0.58 -8.11 14.69
N MET A 519 -1.09 -8.72 13.60
CA MET A 519 -0.74 -8.28 12.24
C MET A 519 -1.18 -6.85 11.97
N PRO A 520 -0.26 -5.96 11.55
CA PRO A 520 -0.62 -4.64 11.02
C PRO A 520 -1.35 -4.76 9.67
N THR A 521 -1.97 -3.66 9.23
CA THR A 521 -2.71 -3.60 7.95
C THR A 521 -2.26 -2.45 7.06
N VAL A 522 -0.97 -2.08 7.15
CA VAL A 522 -0.38 -1.04 6.30
C VAL A 522 -0.40 -1.49 4.83
N PRO A 523 -0.99 -0.71 3.90
CA PRO A 523 -1.24 -1.16 2.52
C PRO A 523 -0.05 -0.99 1.56
N LEU A 524 1.14 -0.66 2.05
CA LEU A 524 2.32 -0.37 1.22
C LEU A 524 3.17 -1.60 0.86
N GLY A 525 2.78 -2.77 1.32
CA GLY A 525 3.53 -4.00 1.06
C GLY A 525 2.88 -5.21 1.69
N GLN A 526 3.43 -6.37 1.37
CA GLN A 526 2.94 -7.65 1.85
C GLN A 526 3.07 -7.77 3.37
N LEU A 527 2.25 -8.65 3.97
CA LEU A 527 2.23 -8.88 5.41
C LEU A 527 2.15 -7.58 6.23
N GLY A 528 1.15 -6.74 5.88
CA GLY A 528 0.90 -5.49 6.57
C GLY A 528 2.03 -4.48 6.44
N GLY A 529 2.55 -4.29 5.22
CA GLY A 529 3.62 -3.34 4.93
C GLY A 529 4.98 -3.77 5.45
N CYS A 530 5.20 -5.07 5.62
CA CYS A 530 6.40 -5.64 6.27
C CYS A 530 6.62 -5.17 7.72
N GLU A 531 5.64 -4.50 8.34
CA GLU A 531 5.76 -3.94 9.70
C GLU A 531 5.63 -5.00 10.81
N TRP A 532 5.22 -6.20 10.47
CA TRP A 532 4.89 -7.28 11.39
C TRP A 532 6.00 -7.66 12.40
N PRO A 533 7.31 -7.59 12.13
CA PRO A 533 8.32 -8.08 13.06
C PRO A 533 8.21 -7.49 14.46
N GLU A 534 7.84 -6.22 14.57
CA GLU A 534 7.70 -5.56 15.86
C GLU A 534 6.44 -5.99 16.63
N PHE A 535 5.34 -6.24 15.91
CA PHE A 535 4.00 -6.30 16.52
C PHE A 535 3.49 -7.71 16.75
N VAL A 536 3.85 -8.69 15.90
CA VAL A 536 3.27 -10.03 15.95
C VAL A 536 3.74 -10.84 17.16
N TRP A 537 2.88 -11.76 17.56
CA TRP A 537 3.12 -12.72 18.62
C TRP A 537 2.35 -14.02 18.34
N LEU A 538 2.70 -15.11 19.01
CA LEU A 538 2.02 -16.41 18.87
C LEU A 538 1.04 -16.65 20.02
N ALA A 539 -0.23 -17.00 19.67
CA ALA A 539 -1.32 -17.22 20.60
C ALA A 539 -1.16 -18.53 21.39
#